data_665550e8f78dee11b22f59c0daf45631
#
_entry.id   665550e8f78dee11b22f59c0daf45631
#
_cell.length_a   1.000
_cell.length_b   1.000
_cell.length_c   1.000
_cell.angle_alpha   90.00
_cell.angle_beta   90.00
_cell.angle_gamma   90.00
#
_symmetry.space_group_name_H-M   'P 1'
#
loop_
_entity.id
_entity.type
_entity.pdbx_description
1 polymer ?
#
loop_
_entity_poly.entity_id
_entity_poly.type
_entity_poly.pdbx_seq_one_letter_code
_entity_poly.pdbx_strand_id
1 'polypeptide(L)'
;MTKWYRTLKNGIILGVRMQFLCYPKCSTCQKAQKWLDANKKEYKFRNIKENNPTVDELTAWYKMSGLPLKKFFNTSGLLYKSLNLKDKLPAMSEDEQLKLLATDGMLVKRPVVTGDDFVLVGFRESEWKEKI
;
A
#
# COMPACT_ATOMS: atom_id res chain seq x y z
N MET A 1 6.10 -13.08 6.33
CA MET A 1 4.78 -12.41 6.26
C MET A 1 3.72 -13.28 6.92
N THR A 2 2.91 -12.69 7.76
CA THR A 2 1.82 -13.40 8.44
C THR A 2 0.70 -13.69 7.45
N LYS A 3 0.25 -14.93 7.41
CA LYS A 3 -0.90 -15.33 6.61
C LYS A 3 -2.13 -15.38 7.50
N TRP A 4 -3.26 -14.91 6.98
CA TRP A 4 -4.54 -14.95 7.67
C TRP A 4 -5.43 -15.95 6.96
N TYR A 5 -6.06 -16.86 7.73
CA TYR A 5 -6.79 -17.98 7.17
C TYR A 5 -8.24 -17.97 7.62
N ARG A 6 -9.10 -18.48 6.75
CA ARG A 6 -10.49 -18.78 7.09
C ARG A 6 -10.82 -20.19 6.62
N THR A 7 -11.76 -20.82 7.31
CA THR A 7 -12.26 -22.15 6.93
C THR A 7 -13.42 -22.01 5.96
N LEU A 8 -13.35 -22.72 4.84
CA LEU A 8 -14.45 -22.80 3.88
C LEU A 8 -15.44 -23.88 4.29
N LYS A 9 -16.63 -23.89 3.65
CA LYS A 9 -17.70 -24.85 3.93
C LYS A 9 -17.25 -26.32 3.80
N ASN A 10 -16.30 -26.59 2.93
CA ASN A 10 -15.77 -27.93 2.69
C ASN A 10 -14.56 -28.28 3.58
N GLY A 11 -14.28 -27.48 4.59
CA GLY A 11 -13.14 -27.70 5.49
C GLY A 11 -11.80 -27.21 4.95
N ILE A 12 -11.76 -26.65 3.75
CA ILE A 12 -10.53 -26.08 3.19
C ILE A 12 -10.25 -24.74 3.85
N ILE A 13 -8.98 -24.54 4.24
CA ILE A 13 -8.52 -23.28 4.81
C ILE A 13 -7.85 -22.48 3.71
N LEU A 14 -8.39 -21.28 3.43
CA LEU A 14 -7.79 -20.34 2.49
C LEU A 14 -7.18 -19.16 3.23
N GLY A 15 -5.96 -18.80 2.84
CA GLY A 15 -5.33 -17.57 3.31
C GLY A 15 -6.01 -16.36 2.70
N VAL A 16 -6.24 -15.33 3.51
CA VAL A 16 -6.58 -14.00 3.00
C VAL A 16 -5.29 -13.41 2.45
N ARG A 17 -5.23 -13.21 1.12
CA ARG A 17 -4.00 -12.86 0.42
C ARG A 17 -3.87 -11.39 0.08
N MET A 18 -4.93 -10.61 0.33
CA MET A 18 -4.93 -9.20 0.04
C MET A 18 -4.72 -8.40 1.31
N GLN A 19 -3.77 -7.48 1.27
CA GLN A 19 -3.55 -6.51 2.33
C GLN A 19 -4.03 -5.14 1.87
N PHE A 20 -4.64 -4.41 2.79
CA PHE A 20 -5.04 -3.02 2.57
C PHE A 20 -4.29 -2.15 3.57
N LEU A 21 -3.26 -1.45 3.09
CA LEU A 21 -2.42 -0.59 3.91
C LEU A 21 -2.96 0.83 3.86
N CYS A 22 -3.37 1.31 5.02
CA CYS A 22 -4.02 2.60 5.10
C CYS A 22 -3.84 3.24 6.47
N TYR A 23 -4.18 4.52 6.53
CA TYR A 23 -4.22 5.26 7.79
C TYR A 23 -5.69 5.57 8.10
N PRO A 24 -6.20 5.18 9.29
CA PRO A 24 -7.63 5.31 9.60
C PRO A 24 -8.20 6.73 9.49
N LYS A 25 -7.37 7.73 9.73
CA LYS A 25 -7.79 9.14 9.66
C LYS A 25 -7.70 9.74 8.26
N CYS A 26 -7.28 8.98 7.26
CA CYS A 26 -7.16 9.45 5.88
C CYS A 26 -8.49 9.31 5.15
N SER A 27 -9.02 10.40 4.59
CA SER A 27 -10.31 10.38 3.89
C SER A 27 -10.29 9.48 2.66
N THR A 28 -9.20 9.48 1.89
CA THR A 28 -9.05 8.59 0.73
C THR A 28 -9.06 7.12 1.17
N CYS A 29 -8.42 6.81 2.28
CA CYS A 29 -8.44 5.47 2.87
C CYS A 29 -9.85 5.04 3.25
N GLN A 30 -10.61 5.93 3.86
CA GLN A 30 -11.99 5.64 4.26
C GLN A 30 -12.87 5.34 3.04
N LYS A 31 -12.73 6.12 1.97
CA LYS A 31 -13.45 5.88 0.72
C LYS A 31 -13.08 4.54 0.10
N ALA A 32 -11.80 4.23 0.07
CA ALA A 32 -11.30 2.98 -0.49
C ALA A 32 -11.81 1.78 0.32
N GLN A 33 -11.81 1.87 1.64
CA GLN A 33 -12.31 0.82 2.52
C GLN A 33 -13.80 0.58 2.31
N LYS A 34 -14.58 1.64 2.18
CA LYS A 34 -16.00 1.54 1.88
C LYS A 34 -16.25 0.81 0.56
N TRP A 35 -15.43 1.09 -0.44
CA TRP A 35 -15.53 0.42 -1.73
C TRP A 35 -15.24 -1.07 -1.60
N LEU A 36 -14.18 -1.44 -0.88
CA LEU A 36 -13.84 -2.85 -0.65
C LEU A 36 -14.97 -3.59 0.07
N ASP A 37 -15.52 -2.97 1.11
CA ASP A 37 -16.60 -3.57 1.91
C ASP A 37 -17.90 -3.69 1.09
N ALA A 38 -18.23 -2.66 0.31
CA ALA A 38 -19.42 -2.66 -0.54
C ALA A 38 -19.34 -3.73 -1.64
N ASN A 39 -18.14 -4.03 -2.12
CA ASN A 39 -17.90 -5.06 -3.13
C ASN A 39 -17.56 -6.42 -2.52
N LYS A 40 -17.73 -6.55 -1.20
CA LYS A 40 -17.53 -7.80 -0.45
C LYS A 40 -16.15 -8.42 -0.64
N LYS A 41 -15.13 -7.56 -0.74
CA LYS A 41 -13.76 -8.02 -0.89
C LYS A 41 -13.15 -8.34 0.48
N GLU A 42 -12.39 -9.39 0.55
CA GLU A 42 -11.72 -9.80 1.77
C GLU A 42 -10.29 -9.28 1.78
N TYR A 43 -9.89 -8.68 2.88
CA TYR A 43 -8.57 -8.10 3.03
C TYR A 43 -8.17 -8.06 4.50
N LYS A 44 -6.88 -7.98 4.73
CA LYS A 44 -6.36 -7.64 6.05
C LYS A 44 -6.05 -6.14 6.07
N PHE A 45 -6.66 -5.44 7.00
CA PHE A 45 -6.32 -4.04 7.26
C PHE A 45 -4.96 -3.97 7.96
N ARG A 46 -4.07 -3.14 7.43
CA ARG A 46 -2.77 -2.87 8.03
C ARG A 46 -2.61 -1.37 8.22
N ASN A 47 -2.45 -0.93 9.46
CA ASN A 47 -2.20 0.48 9.76
C ASN A 47 -0.80 0.85 9.30
N ILE A 48 -0.71 1.66 8.27
CA ILE A 48 0.56 1.98 7.62
C ILE A 48 1.49 2.82 8.50
N LYS A 49 0.93 3.54 9.47
CA LYS A 49 1.71 4.35 10.41
C LYS A 49 2.31 3.49 11.52
N GLU A 50 1.52 2.60 12.10
CA GLU A 50 1.94 1.77 13.22
C GLU A 50 2.76 0.56 12.77
N ASN A 51 2.49 0.05 11.58
CA ASN A 51 3.14 -1.11 11.00
C ASN A 51 3.59 -0.77 9.58
N ASN A 52 4.57 0.11 9.50
CA ASN A 52 5.04 0.62 8.21
C ASN A 52 5.74 -0.46 7.38
N PRO A 53 5.68 -0.33 6.06
CA PRO A 53 6.35 -1.28 5.16
C PRO A 53 7.87 -1.34 5.38
N THR A 54 8.42 -2.54 5.23
CA THR A 54 9.87 -2.75 5.26
C THR A 54 10.48 -2.42 3.90
N VAL A 55 11.81 -2.29 3.86
CA VAL A 55 12.54 -2.09 2.60
C VAL A 55 12.28 -3.26 1.65
N ASP A 56 12.30 -4.50 2.17
CA ASP A 56 12.08 -5.69 1.35
C ASP A 56 10.67 -5.71 0.75
N GLU A 57 9.66 -5.37 1.53
CA GLU A 57 8.29 -5.28 1.05
C GLU A 57 8.16 -4.21 -0.04
N LEU A 58 8.66 -3.02 0.23
CA LEU A 58 8.59 -1.91 -0.73
C LEU A 58 9.31 -2.23 -2.03
N THR A 59 10.46 -2.90 -1.95
CA THR A 59 11.22 -3.32 -3.13
C THR A 59 10.39 -4.29 -3.98
N ALA A 60 9.78 -5.30 -3.35
CA ALA A 60 8.95 -6.27 -4.04
C ALA A 60 7.72 -5.60 -4.67
N TRP A 61 7.05 -4.72 -3.94
CA TRP A 61 5.86 -4.01 -4.44
C TRP A 61 6.20 -3.08 -5.60
N TYR A 62 7.31 -2.37 -5.49
CA TYR A 62 7.79 -1.50 -6.56
C TYR A 62 8.00 -2.29 -7.85
N LYS A 63 8.72 -3.41 -7.76
CA LYS A 63 8.97 -4.27 -8.93
C LYS A 63 7.68 -4.83 -9.52
N MET A 64 6.78 -5.30 -8.66
CA MET A 64 5.52 -5.90 -9.09
C MET A 64 4.57 -4.87 -9.71
N SER A 65 4.58 -3.64 -9.21
CA SER A 65 3.64 -2.61 -9.64
C SER A 65 3.90 -2.09 -11.06
N GLY A 66 5.15 -2.10 -11.50
CA GLY A 66 5.55 -1.48 -12.76
C GLY A 66 5.46 0.05 -12.76
N LEU A 67 5.19 0.66 -11.61
CA LEU A 67 5.07 2.11 -11.48
C LEU A 67 6.42 2.77 -11.24
N PRO A 68 6.57 4.07 -11.61
CA PRO A 68 7.72 4.84 -11.17
C PRO A 68 7.76 4.92 -9.64
N LEU A 69 8.95 4.87 -9.07
CA LEU A 69 9.12 4.85 -7.61
C LEU A 69 8.52 6.10 -6.94
N LYS A 70 8.53 7.24 -7.62
CA LYS A 70 7.92 8.48 -7.12
C LYS A 70 6.44 8.30 -6.78
N LYS A 71 5.74 7.40 -7.46
CA LYS A 71 4.31 7.13 -7.22
C LYS A 71 4.05 6.51 -5.85
N PHE A 72 5.06 5.94 -5.22
CA PHE A 72 4.96 5.37 -3.87
C PHE A 72 5.07 6.42 -2.77
N PHE A 73 5.44 7.66 -3.12
CA PHE A 73 5.54 8.73 -2.14
C PHE A 73 4.24 9.51 -2.00
N ASN A 74 3.90 9.84 -0.77
CA ASN A 74 2.78 10.71 -0.45
C ASN A 74 3.20 12.17 -0.66
N THR A 75 3.13 12.64 -1.91
CA THR A 75 3.62 13.95 -2.31
C THR A 75 2.80 15.11 -1.73
N SER A 76 1.59 14.86 -1.27
CA SER A 76 0.73 15.86 -0.62
C SER A 76 0.94 15.91 0.89
N GLY A 77 1.73 15.01 1.45
CA GLY A 77 1.89 14.88 2.89
C GLY A 77 2.81 15.94 3.50
N LEU A 78 2.59 16.23 4.76
CA LEU A 78 3.40 17.18 5.52
C LEU A 78 4.86 16.75 5.59
N LEU A 79 5.11 15.46 5.81
CA LEU A 79 6.46 14.94 5.95
C LEU A 79 7.25 15.04 4.64
N TYR A 80 6.59 14.76 3.52
CA TYR A 80 7.19 14.94 2.19
C TYR A 80 7.65 16.37 1.98
N LYS A 81 6.80 17.32 2.35
CA LYS A 81 7.09 18.75 2.22
C LYS A 81 8.16 19.21 3.19
N SER A 82 8.08 18.79 4.45
CA SER A 82 9.03 19.22 5.48
C SER A 82 10.45 18.70 5.23
N LEU A 83 10.58 17.54 4.60
CA LEU A 83 11.87 16.97 4.21
C LEU A 83 12.37 17.48 2.86
N ASN A 84 11.60 18.35 2.19
CA ASN A 84 11.93 18.91 0.87
C ASN A 84 12.23 17.80 -0.16
N LEU A 85 11.42 16.77 -0.19
CA LEU A 85 11.66 15.60 -1.05
C LEU A 85 11.45 15.90 -2.53
N LYS A 86 10.62 16.89 -2.85
CA LYS A 86 10.44 17.32 -4.25
C LYS A 86 11.78 17.63 -4.91
N ASP A 87 12.68 18.29 -4.17
CA ASP A 87 13.99 18.68 -4.68
C ASP A 87 15.05 17.60 -4.47
N LYS A 88 14.91 16.81 -3.40
CA LYS A 88 15.93 15.80 -3.03
C LYS A 88 15.81 14.48 -3.79
N LEU A 89 14.59 14.01 -4.06
CA LEU A 89 14.38 12.70 -4.68
C LEU A 89 15.11 12.53 -6.01
N PRO A 90 15.13 13.53 -6.92
CA PRO A 90 15.83 13.33 -8.20
C PRO A 90 17.32 13.01 -8.09
N ALA A 91 17.96 13.40 -6.99
CA ALA A 91 19.37 13.12 -6.74
C ALA A 91 19.60 11.80 -5.97
N MET A 92 18.53 11.14 -5.53
CA MET A 92 18.62 9.91 -4.75
C MET A 92 18.52 8.67 -5.64
N SER A 93 19.29 7.64 -5.32
CA SER A 93 19.16 6.34 -5.99
C SER A 93 17.83 5.66 -5.60
N GLU A 94 17.42 4.65 -6.37
CA GLU A 94 16.25 3.86 -6.02
C GLU A 94 16.40 3.20 -4.65
N ASP A 95 17.58 2.68 -4.34
CA ASP A 95 17.86 2.05 -3.05
C ASP A 95 17.70 3.05 -1.90
N GLU A 96 18.24 4.25 -2.06
CA GLU A 96 18.10 5.33 -1.07
C GLU A 96 16.64 5.72 -0.87
N GLN A 97 15.87 5.83 -1.97
CA GLN A 97 14.45 6.17 -1.91
C GLN A 97 13.63 5.09 -1.20
N LEU A 98 13.91 3.81 -1.48
CA LEU A 98 13.23 2.69 -0.82
C LEU A 98 13.52 2.66 0.68
N LYS A 99 14.77 2.90 1.06
CA LYS A 99 15.15 2.99 2.47
C LYS A 99 14.44 4.16 3.17
N LEU A 100 14.34 5.29 2.48
CA LEU A 100 13.63 6.46 3.02
C LEU A 100 12.15 6.15 3.25
N LEU A 101 11.48 5.54 2.29
CA LEU A 101 10.07 5.15 2.41
C LEU A 101 9.84 4.23 3.61
N ALA A 102 10.80 3.35 3.89
CA ALA A 102 10.71 2.39 4.99
C ALA A 102 10.87 3.04 6.38
N THR A 103 11.33 4.28 6.44
CA THR A 103 11.53 4.97 7.74
C THR A 103 10.24 5.44 8.37
N ASP A 104 9.21 5.70 7.57
CA ASP A 104 7.94 6.24 8.09
C ASP A 104 6.81 5.94 7.11
N GLY A 105 5.79 5.25 7.59
CA GLY A 105 4.62 4.91 6.77
C GLY A 105 3.87 6.13 6.24
N MET A 106 3.99 7.27 6.88
CA MET A 106 3.34 8.50 6.42
C MET A 106 3.98 9.09 5.17
N LEU A 107 5.19 8.62 4.80
CA LEU A 107 5.82 8.97 3.53
C LEU A 107 5.22 8.20 2.35
N VAL A 108 4.54 7.11 2.63
CA VAL A 108 4.02 6.20 1.59
C VAL A 108 2.65 6.67 1.11
N LYS A 109 2.47 6.66 -0.20
CA LYS A 109 1.17 6.96 -0.83
C LYS A 109 0.11 5.97 -0.35
N ARG A 110 -1.07 6.47 -0.02
CA ARG A 110 -2.19 5.65 0.49
C ARG A 110 -3.41 5.74 -0.40
N PRO A 111 -4.20 4.68 -0.46
CA PRO A 111 -3.94 3.33 0.08
C PRO A 111 -2.95 2.55 -0.77
N VAL A 112 -2.36 1.50 -0.19
CA VAL A 112 -1.62 0.47 -0.92
C VAL A 112 -2.38 -0.83 -0.73
N VAL A 113 -2.73 -1.49 -1.84
CA VAL A 113 -3.35 -2.81 -1.81
C VAL A 113 -2.40 -3.79 -2.46
N THR A 114 -2.10 -4.86 -1.75
CA THR A 114 -1.23 -5.92 -2.27
C THR A 114 -2.00 -7.22 -2.35
N GLY A 115 -1.94 -7.87 -3.50
CA GLY A 115 -2.46 -9.22 -3.72
C GLY A 115 -1.34 -10.18 -4.07
N ASP A 116 -1.69 -11.37 -4.55
CA ASP A 116 -0.69 -12.36 -4.95
C ASP A 116 0.11 -11.91 -6.18
N ASP A 117 -0.55 -11.25 -7.12
CA ASP A 117 0.01 -10.92 -8.43
C ASP A 117 -0.16 -9.45 -8.81
N PHE A 118 -0.56 -8.60 -7.86
CA PHE A 118 -0.75 -7.18 -8.13
C PHE A 118 -0.43 -6.31 -6.93
N VAL A 119 -0.07 -5.07 -7.22
CA VAL A 119 0.08 -4.00 -6.22
C VAL A 119 -0.59 -2.76 -6.79
N LEU A 120 -1.51 -2.17 -6.02
CA LEU A 120 -2.18 -0.93 -6.39
C LEU A 120 -1.80 0.16 -5.41
N VAL A 121 -1.46 1.33 -5.94
CA VAL A 121 -1.05 2.49 -5.14
C VAL A 121 -2.00 3.64 -5.45
N GLY A 122 -2.66 4.16 -4.42
CA GLY A 122 -3.72 5.14 -4.57
C GLY A 122 -5.06 4.48 -4.89
N PHE A 123 -6.14 5.24 -4.75
CA PHE A 123 -7.49 4.73 -4.99
C PHE A 123 -8.04 5.27 -6.31
N ARG A 124 -8.17 4.38 -7.30
CA ARG A 124 -8.85 4.63 -8.56
C ARG A 124 -9.84 3.51 -8.78
N GLU A 125 -11.12 3.81 -8.68
CA GLU A 125 -12.19 2.81 -8.78
C GLU A 125 -12.11 1.97 -10.05
N SER A 126 -11.87 2.61 -11.20
CA SER A 126 -11.76 1.91 -12.48
C SER A 126 -10.63 0.87 -12.49
N GLU A 127 -9.50 1.22 -11.93
CA GLU A 127 -8.35 0.32 -11.81
C GLU A 127 -8.63 -0.82 -10.83
N TRP A 128 -9.25 -0.49 -9.70
CA TRP A 128 -9.58 -1.48 -8.68
C TRP A 128 -10.60 -2.49 -9.17
N LYS A 129 -11.58 -2.06 -9.96
CA LYS A 129 -12.57 -2.96 -10.58
C LYS A 129 -11.92 -4.00 -11.48
N GLU A 130 -10.84 -3.63 -12.18
CA GLU A 130 -10.13 -4.56 -13.06
C GLU A 130 -9.24 -5.54 -12.30
N LYS A 131 -8.61 -5.10 -11.21
CA LYS A 131 -7.56 -5.85 -10.54
C LYS A 131 -8.03 -6.64 -9.33
N ILE A 132 -9.05 -6.17 -8.67
CA ILE A 132 -9.63 -6.80 -7.47
C ILE A 132 -10.99 -7.45 -7.80
#